data_23745f548e38c9a5eb045f5ec6c4bd8a
#
_entry.id   23745f548e38c9a5eb045f5ec6c4bd8a
#
_cell.length_a   1.000
_cell.length_b   1.000
_cell.length_c   1.000
_cell.angle_alpha   90.00
_cell.angle_beta   90.00
_cell.angle_gamma   90.00
#
_symmetry.space_group_name_H-M   'P 1'
#
loop_
_entity.id
_entity.type
_entity.pdbx_description
1 polymer ?
#
loop_
_entity_poly.entity_id
_entity_poly.type
_entity_poly.pdbx_seq_one_letter_code
_entity_poly.pdbx_strand_id
1 'polypeptide(L)'
;MSYDQVLETISDAPQETDILELLRTGAEVARHNARTHGLTAELAPKSVLEWYRIILNDPTADLPVMEALSDQQRLALNLAQAEVRLRSVQHAIDEFDQERDPLFEEKANQEHDYKLYFRFARNRSLDKWTRDASKTLLQIITKEIRKSQRQIESRARLLQRYKREALSKQRRAQKAWCDQFKRD
;
A
#
# COMPACT_ATOMS: atom_id res chain seq x y z
N MET A 1 9.55 28.98 44.91
CA MET A 1 8.80 28.49 43.76
C MET A 1 7.51 27.89 44.31
N SER A 2 6.38 28.53 43.99
CA SER A 2 5.06 28.19 44.54
C SER A 2 4.48 27.00 43.78
N TYR A 3 3.83 26.11 44.50
CA TYR A 3 3.20 24.89 43.97
C TYR A 3 2.07 25.15 42.92
N ASP A 4 1.61 26.41 42.83
CA ASP A 4 0.55 26.82 41.91
C ASP A 4 1.01 26.95 40.44
N GLN A 5 2.32 27.04 40.16
CA GLN A 5 2.85 27.13 38.81
C GLN A 5 3.03 25.80 38.08
N VAL A 6 2.89 24.65 38.79
CA VAL A 6 3.09 23.33 38.22
C VAL A 6 1.75 22.71 37.70
N LEU A 7 0.63 23.28 38.13
CA LEU A 7 -0.70 22.75 37.71
C LEU A 7 -1.26 23.36 36.41
N GLU A 8 -0.67 24.44 35.89
CA GLU A 8 -1.09 25.05 34.61
C GLU A 8 -0.54 24.33 33.36
N THR A 9 0.42 23.41 33.51
CA THR A 9 1.07 22.72 32.37
C THR A 9 0.48 21.36 32.03
N ILE A 10 -0.61 20.92 32.68
CA ILE A 10 -1.24 19.60 32.41
C ILE A 10 -2.57 19.73 31.66
N SER A 11 -2.87 20.91 31.10
CA SER A 11 -4.11 21.13 30.35
C SER A 11 -4.00 20.94 28.82
N ASP A 12 -2.93 20.35 28.32
CA ASP A 12 -2.80 20.02 26.89
C ASP A 12 -3.12 18.55 26.60
N ALA A 13 -4.21 18.05 27.16
CA ALA A 13 -4.84 16.86 26.59
C ALA A 13 -5.43 17.26 25.22
N PRO A 14 -5.11 16.57 24.11
CA PRO A 14 -5.67 16.91 22.81
C PRO A 14 -7.19 16.91 22.90
N GLN A 15 -7.80 18.03 22.48
CA GLN A 15 -9.27 18.17 22.52
C GLN A 15 -9.88 17.08 21.62
N GLU A 16 -11.07 16.61 21.96
CA GLU A 16 -11.81 15.58 21.17
C GLU A 16 -11.91 15.95 19.68
N THR A 17 -11.95 17.23 19.38
CA THR A 17 -11.89 17.81 18.03
C THR A 17 -10.59 17.48 17.30
N ASP A 18 -9.44 17.53 17.97
CA ASP A 18 -8.14 17.23 17.38
C ASP A 18 -7.99 15.74 17.06
N ILE A 19 -8.57 14.87 17.90
CA ILE A 19 -8.58 13.43 17.67
C ILE A 19 -9.47 13.06 16.48
N LEU A 20 -10.63 13.69 16.35
CA LEU A 20 -11.53 13.49 15.22
C LEU A 20 -10.93 14.02 13.91
N GLU A 21 -10.20 15.12 13.93
CA GLU A 21 -9.49 15.67 12.78
C GLU A 21 -8.30 14.78 12.37
N LEU A 22 -7.55 14.24 13.31
CA LEU A 22 -6.49 13.24 13.08
C LEU A 22 -7.04 11.94 12.50
N LEU A 23 -8.20 11.47 12.96
CA LEU A 23 -8.86 10.28 12.41
C LEU A 23 -9.41 10.54 11.00
N ARG A 24 -9.92 11.74 10.74
CA ARG A 24 -10.42 12.16 9.43
C ARG A 24 -9.27 12.27 8.42
N THR A 25 -8.15 12.90 8.79
CA THR A 25 -6.94 12.97 7.94
C THR A 25 -6.33 11.59 7.72
N GLY A 26 -6.33 10.72 8.73
CA GLY A 26 -5.90 9.33 8.60
C GLY A 26 -6.77 8.53 7.62
N ALA A 27 -8.09 8.72 7.66
CA ALA A 27 -9.03 8.09 6.72
C ALA A 27 -8.89 8.64 5.29
N GLU A 28 -8.61 9.94 5.13
CA GLU A 28 -8.36 10.57 3.83
C GLU A 28 -7.03 10.10 3.23
N VAL A 29 -5.98 10.00 4.02
CA VAL A 29 -4.69 9.43 3.62
C VAL A 29 -4.85 7.95 3.23
N ALA A 30 -5.63 7.16 3.99
CA ALA A 30 -5.92 5.77 3.65
C ALA A 30 -6.72 5.66 2.35
N ARG A 31 -7.70 6.55 2.11
CA ARG A 31 -8.45 6.62 0.84
C ARG A 31 -7.56 7.05 -0.31
N HIS A 32 -6.68 8.03 -0.10
CA HIS A 32 -5.73 8.48 -1.11
C HIS A 32 -4.74 7.36 -1.47
N ASN A 33 -4.17 6.70 -0.48
CA ASN A 33 -3.29 5.55 -0.68
C ASN A 33 -4.01 4.40 -1.40
N ALA A 34 -5.26 4.13 -1.04
CA ALA A 34 -6.05 3.12 -1.72
C ALA A 34 -6.36 3.50 -3.18
N ARG A 35 -6.56 4.78 -3.50
CA ARG A 35 -6.71 5.30 -4.87
C ARG A 35 -5.38 5.23 -5.62
N THR A 36 -4.29 5.66 -5.02
CA THR A 36 -2.95 5.69 -5.62
C THR A 36 -2.46 4.29 -5.98
N HIS A 37 -2.85 3.27 -5.18
CA HIS A 37 -2.50 1.88 -5.47
C HIS A 37 -3.52 1.14 -6.35
N GLY A 38 -4.45 1.84 -6.99
CA GLY A 38 -5.39 1.29 -7.96
C GLY A 38 -6.45 0.33 -7.40
N LEU A 39 -6.50 0.15 -6.07
CA LEU A 39 -7.27 -0.92 -5.42
C LEU A 39 -8.71 -0.54 -5.08
N THR A 40 -8.97 0.75 -4.97
CA THR A 40 -10.31 1.34 -4.89
C THR A 40 -10.56 2.29 -6.06
N ALA A 41 -9.62 2.42 -6.99
CA ALA A 41 -9.82 3.19 -8.20
C ALA A 41 -10.97 2.58 -9.01
N GLU A 42 -11.73 3.43 -9.63
CA GLU A 42 -12.73 3.03 -10.62
C GLU A 42 -12.01 2.26 -11.73
N LEU A 43 -12.53 1.08 -12.05
CA LEU A 43 -11.92 0.24 -13.07
C LEU A 43 -12.04 0.93 -14.42
N ALA A 44 -10.98 0.90 -15.23
CA ALA A 44 -10.99 1.48 -16.56
C ALA A 44 -12.09 0.80 -17.41
N PRO A 45 -13.11 1.54 -17.87
CA PRO A 45 -14.26 0.94 -18.59
C PRO A 45 -13.82 0.14 -19.83
N LYS A 46 -12.77 0.62 -20.52
CA LYS A 46 -12.21 -0.06 -21.69
C LYS A 46 -11.69 -1.46 -21.34
N SER A 47 -10.94 -1.60 -20.25
CA SER A 47 -10.40 -2.90 -19.84
C SER A 47 -11.51 -3.85 -19.38
N VAL A 48 -12.54 -3.33 -18.73
CA VAL A 48 -13.72 -4.11 -18.35
C VAL A 48 -14.47 -4.59 -19.59
N LEU A 49 -14.65 -3.72 -20.59
CA LEU A 49 -15.30 -4.08 -21.85
C LEU A 49 -14.53 -5.17 -22.61
N GLU A 50 -13.22 -5.08 -22.67
CA GLU A 50 -12.38 -6.11 -23.31
C GLU A 50 -12.59 -7.49 -22.66
N TRP A 51 -12.55 -7.56 -21.34
CA TRP A 51 -12.81 -8.80 -20.62
C TRP A 51 -14.25 -9.28 -20.75
N TYR A 52 -15.20 -8.38 -20.73
CA TYR A 52 -16.62 -8.70 -20.89
C TYR A 52 -16.89 -9.36 -22.24
N ARG A 53 -16.31 -8.85 -23.32
CA ARG A 53 -16.37 -9.43 -24.67
C ARG A 53 -15.75 -10.82 -24.75
N ILE A 54 -14.60 -11.02 -24.10
CA ILE A 54 -13.94 -12.33 -24.03
C ILE A 54 -14.83 -13.34 -23.29
N ILE A 55 -15.40 -12.97 -22.15
CA ILE A 55 -16.23 -13.87 -21.33
C ILE A 55 -17.51 -14.26 -22.05
N LEU A 56 -18.14 -13.33 -22.74
CA LEU A 56 -19.35 -13.62 -23.54
C LEU A 56 -19.03 -14.28 -24.88
N ASN A 57 -17.78 -14.35 -25.29
CA ASN A 57 -17.33 -14.76 -26.61
C ASN A 57 -18.03 -13.94 -27.73
N ASP A 58 -18.27 -12.66 -27.46
CA ASP A 58 -18.92 -11.72 -28.38
C ASP A 58 -18.08 -10.43 -28.53
N PRO A 59 -17.33 -10.27 -29.61
CA PRO A 59 -16.48 -9.09 -29.83
C PRO A 59 -17.26 -7.80 -30.06
N THR A 60 -18.56 -7.90 -30.34
CA THR A 60 -19.44 -6.74 -30.59
C THR A 60 -20.21 -6.28 -29.36
N ALA A 61 -20.16 -7.06 -28.27
CA ALA A 61 -20.88 -6.72 -27.05
C ALA A 61 -20.42 -5.36 -26.50
N ASP A 62 -21.37 -4.54 -26.09
CA ASP A 62 -21.13 -3.29 -25.35
C ASP A 62 -21.36 -3.48 -23.88
N LEU A 63 -20.78 -2.59 -23.04
CA LEU A 63 -21.05 -2.59 -21.61
C LEU A 63 -22.55 -2.34 -21.39
N PRO A 64 -23.24 -3.24 -20.69
CA PRO A 64 -24.67 -3.12 -20.54
C PRO A 64 -25.03 -1.98 -19.57
N VAL A 65 -26.19 -1.37 -19.82
CA VAL A 65 -26.78 -0.40 -18.90
C VAL A 65 -27.30 -1.16 -17.67
N MET A 66 -26.97 -0.70 -16.47
CA MET A 66 -27.21 -1.42 -15.20
C MET A 66 -28.70 -1.75 -14.94
N GLU A 67 -29.64 -1.02 -15.58
CA GLU A 67 -31.07 -1.16 -15.35
C GLU A 67 -31.73 -2.34 -16.11
N ALA A 68 -31.05 -2.91 -17.12
CA ALA A 68 -31.60 -3.93 -18.01
C ALA A 68 -30.74 -5.18 -18.15
N LEU A 69 -29.91 -5.49 -17.14
CA LEU A 69 -28.98 -6.63 -17.16
C LEU A 69 -29.72 -7.96 -17.04
N SER A 70 -29.51 -8.87 -18.02
CA SER A 70 -29.80 -10.27 -17.83
C SER A 70 -28.88 -10.89 -16.75
N ASP A 71 -29.27 -12.01 -16.17
CA ASP A 71 -28.45 -12.71 -15.18
C ASP A 71 -27.08 -13.11 -15.75
N GLN A 72 -27.04 -13.58 -17.00
CA GLN A 72 -25.81 -13.91 -17.70
C GLN A 72 -24.92 -12.69 -17.87
N GLN A 73 -25.46 -11.56 -18.33
CA GLN A 73 -24.71 -10.32 -18.50
C GLN A 73 -24.16 -9.79 -17.17
N ARG A 74 -24.94 -9.91 -16.09
CA ARG A 74 -24.51 -9.53 -14.74
C ARG A 74 -23.35 -10.37 -14.25
N LEU A 75 -23.41 -11.69 -14.44
CA LEU A 75 -22.32 -12.60 -14.05
C LEU A 75 -21.07 -12.39 -14.89
N ALA A 76 -21.20 -12.19 -16.20
CA ALA A 76 -20.10 -11.84 -17.08
C ALA A 76 -19.43 -10.54 -16.69
N LEU A 77 -20.21 -9.49 -16.38
CA LEU A 77 -19.69 -8.20 -15.95
C LEU A 77 -18.95 -8.30 -14.60
N ASN A 78 -19.51 -9.03 -13.64
CA ASN A 78 -18.87 -9.26 -12.36
C ASN A 78 -17.52 -9.98 -12.51
N LEU A 79 -17.45 -10.97 -13.39
CA LEU A 79 -16.22 -11.70 -13.68
C LEU A 79 -15.21 -10.79 -14.39
N ALA A 80 -15.63 -10.02 -15.39
CA ALA A 80 -14.78 -9.06 -16.09
C ALA A 80 -14.16 -8.02 -15.13
N GLN A 81 -14.96 -7.45 -14.24
CA GLN A 81 -14.50 -6.51 -13.22
C GLN A 81 -13.50 -7.17 -12.25
N ALA A 82 -13.73 -8.41 -11.86
CA ALA A 82 -12.84 -9.15 -10.97
C ALA A 82 -11.48 -9.45 -11.63
N GLU A 83 -11.47 -9.80 -12.93
CA GLU A 83 -10.26 -10.04 -13.72
C GLU A 83 -9.44 -8.76 -13.88
N VAL A 84 -10.07 -7.65 -14.25
CA VAL A 84 -9.38 -6.35 -14.38
C VAL A 84 -8.77 -5.94 -13.03
N ARG A 85 -9.51 -6.12 -11.93
CA ARG A 85 -9.00 -5.78 -10.58
C ARG A 85 -7.81 -6.64 -10.18
N LEU A 86 -7.85 -7.94 -10.46
CA LEU A 86 -6.72 -8.84 -10.17
C LEU A 86 -5.47 -8.43 -10.96
N ARG A 87 -5.61 -8.09 -12.23
CA ARG A 87 -4.51 -7.60 -13.07
C ARG A 87 -3.94 -6.28 -12.57
N SER A 88 -4.79 -5.33 -12.15
CA SER A 88 -4.33 -4.04 -11.59
C SER A 88 -3.52 -4.25 -10.31
N VAL A 89 -3.93 -5.17 -9.45
CA VAL A 89 -3.17 -5.50 -8.25
C VAL A 89 -1.85 -6.20 -8.59
N GLN A 90 -1.84 -7.10 -9.56
CA GLN A 90 -0.60 -7.75 -10.00
C GLN A 90 0.38 -6.74 -10.56
N HIS A 91 -0.09 -5.82 -11.43
CA HIS A 91 0.73 -4.73 -11.95
C HIS A 91 1.35 -3.87 -10.84
N ALA A 92 0.54 -3.50 -9.83
CA ALA A 92 1.04 -2.73 -8.69
C ALA A 92 2.11 -3.50 -7.85
N ILE A 93 2.04 -4.83 -7.82
CA ILE A 93 3.07 -5.66 -7.19
C ILE A 93 4.34 -5.67 -8.04
N ASP A 94 4.20 -5.84 -9.35
CA ASP A 94 5.33 -5.88 -10.28
C ASP A 94 6.06 -4.52 -10.30
N GLU A 95 5.32 -3.40 -10.28
CA GLU A 95 5.90 -2.05 -10.13
C GLU A 95 6.63 -1.90 -8.79
N PHE A 96 6.01 -2.34 -7.69
CA PHE A 96 6.64 -2.29 -6.37
C PHE A 96 7.92 -3.12 -6.31
N ASP A 97 7.95 -4.30 -6.93
CA ASP A 97 9.15 -5.14 -6.97
C ASP A 97 10.26 -4.49 -7.80
N GLN A 98 9.92 -3.80 -8.90
CA GLN A 98 10.88 -3.01 -9.69
C GLN A 98 11.42 -1.79 -8.91
N GLU A 99 10.55 -1.06 -8.20
CA GLU A 99 10.96 0.08 -7.35
C GLU A 99 11.81 -0.35 -6.15
N ARG A 100 11.69 -1.60 -5.74
CA ARG A 100 12.40 -2.13 -4.57
C ARG A 100 13.90 -2.31 -4.81
N ASP A 101 14.32 -2.60 -6.02
CA ASP A 101 15.73 -2.84 -6.35
C ASP A 101 16.62 -1.62 -6.10
N PRO A 102 16.28 -0.39 -6.51
CA PRO A 102 17.02 0.83 -6.15
C PRO A 102 17.07 1.08 -4.64
N LEU A 103 15.99 0.74 -3.91
CA LEU A 103 15.95 0.87 -2.46
C LEU A 103 16.92 -0.11 -1.75
N PHE A 104 17.22 -1.25 -2.37
CA PHE A 104 18.25 -2.16 -1.86
C PHE A 104 19.65 -1.60 -2.06
N GLU A 105 19.94 -0.91 -3.17
CA GLU A 105 21.24 -0.24 -3.39
C GLU A 105 21.44 0.90 -2.39
N GLU A 106 20.43 1.71 -2.16
CA GLU A 106 20.47 2.75 -1.13
C GLU A 106 20.70 2.17 0.27
N LYS A 107 20.06 1.05 0.58
CA LYS A 107 20.29 0.33 1.83
C LYS A 107 21.71 -0.20 1.94
N ALA A 108 22.28 -0.73 0.86
CA ALA A 108 23.66 -1.20 0.86
C ALA A 108 24.66 -0.05 1.11
N ASN A 109 24.41 1.14 0.53
CA ASN A 109 25.20 2.33 0.80
C ASN A 109 25.07 2.78 2.25
N GLN A 110 23.85 2.79 2.81
CA GLN A 110 23.62 3.11 4.21
C GLN A 110 24.30 2.11 5.16
N GLU A 111 24.34 0.82 4.81
CA GLU A 111 25.07 -0.19 5.57
C GLU A 111 26.59 0.00 5.51
N HIS A 112 27.10 0.46 4.37
CA HIS A 112 28.51 0.82 4.22
C HIS A 112 28.87 1.99 5.14
N ASP A 113 28.09 3.07 5.11
CA ASP A 113 28.28 4.23 5.95
C ASP A 113 28.17 3.88 7.43
N TYR A 114 27.22 3.03 7.80
CA TYR A 114 27.09 2.51 9.16
C TYR A 114 28.37 1.82 9.63
N LYS A 115 28.96 0.93 8.80
CA LYS A 115 30.19 0.22 9.13
C LYS A 115 31.37 1.18 9.29
N LEU A 116 31.44 2.24 8.45
CA LEU A 116 32.47 3.26 8.49
C LEU A 116 32.40 4.06 9.81
N TYR A 117 31.25 4.64 10.12
CA TYR A 117 31.05 5.42 11.33
C TYR A 117 31.15 4.57 12.60
N PHE A 118 30.77 3.30 12.56
CA PHE A 118 30.96 2.37 13.66
C PHE A 118 32.45 2.15 13.98
N ARG A 119 33.31 2.06 12.96
CA ARG A 119 34.76 2.00 13.15
C ARG A 119 35.30 3.27 13.77
N PHE A 120 34.87 4.43 13.26
CA PHE A 120 35.30 5.74 13.81
C PHE A 120 34.87 5.93 15.26
N ALA A 121 33.63 5.61 15.62
CA ALA A 121 33.12 5.72 16.97
C ALA A 121 33.90 4.87 17.99
N ARG A 122 34.53 3.75 17.56
CA ARG A 122 35.33 2.84 18.38
C ARG A 122 36.82 3.10 18.36
N ASN A 123 37.31 3.87 17.39
CA ASN A 123 38.73 4.11 17.24
C ASN A 123 39.24 5.08 18.32
N ARG A 124 40.01 4.57 19.26
CA ARG A 124 40.57 5.34 20.38
C ARG A 124 41.66 6.33 19.97
N SER A 125 42.24 6.18 18.77
CA SER A 125 43.26 7.11 18.26
C SER A 125 42.66 8.41 17.73
N LEU A 126 41.36 8.43 17.46
CA LEU A 126 40.64 9.63 17.05
C LEU A 126 40.30 10.52 18.25
N ASP A 127 40.22 11.81 18.01
CA ASP A 127 39.81 12.78 19.01
C ASP A 127 38.36 12.52 19.52
N LYS A 128 38.05 13.08 20.69
CA LYS A 128 36.74 12.85 21.33
C LYS A 128 35.58 13.38 20.47
N TRP A 129 35.77 14.53 19.82
CA TRP A 129 34.75 15.18 19.03
C TRP A 129 34.35 14.29 17.81
N THR A 130 35.35 13.79 17.07
CA THR A 130 35.14 12.89 15.93
C THR A 130 34.41 11.61 16.34
N ARG A 131 34.76 11.02 17.48
CA ARG A 131 34.06 9.84 18.01
C ARG A 131 32.62 10.12 18.38
N ASP A 132 32.33 11.23 19.03
CA ASP A 132 30.98 11.58 19.46
C ASP A 132 30.11 11.99 18.27
N ALA A 133 30.65 12.73 17.29
CA ALA A 133 29.98 12.99 16.00
C ALA A 133 29.63 11.68 15.27
N SER A 134 30.57 10.73 15.22
CA SER A 134 30.32 9.42 14.60
C SER A 134 29.21 8.62 15.29
N LYS A 135 29.10 8.68 16.64
CA LYS A 135 27.98 8.04 17.38
C LYS A 135 26.65 8.69 17.02
N THR A 136 26.59 10.01 16.90
CA THR A 136 25.36 10.73 16.52
C THR A 136 24.94 10.35 15.11
N LEU A 137 25.87 10.30 14.15
CA LEU A 137 25.60 9.84 12.79
C LEU A 137 25.09 8.41 12.75
N LEU A 138 25.66 7.49 13.53
CA LEU A 138 25.17 6.12 13.66
C LEU A 138 23.71 6.05 14.13
N GLN A 139 23.34 6.90 15.08
CA GLN A 139 21.95 6.95 15.57
C GLN A 139 21.00 7.40 14.45
N ILE A 140 21.39 8.44 13.68
CA ILE A 140 20.61 8.96 12.57
C ILE A 140 20.44 7.88 11.48
N ILE A 141 21.55 7.29 11.02
CA ILE A 141 21.54 6.24 9.99
C ILE A 141 20.68 5.06 10.43
N THR A 142 20.84 4.60 11.67
CA THR A 142 20.03 3.50 12.22
C THR A 142 18.55 3.82 12.21
N LYS A 143 18.17 5.06 12.55
CA LYS A 143 16.78 5.52 12.54
C LYS A 143 16.21 5.53 11.13
N GLU A 144 16.96 6.04 10.14
CA GLU A 144 16.52 6.10 8.75
C GLU A 144 16.39 4.70 8.13
N ILE A 145 17.36 3.80 8.35
CA ILE A 145 17.29 2.40 7.90
C ILE A 145 16.02 1.72 8.44
N ARG A 146 15.74 1.87 9.74
CA ARG A 146 14.53 1.28 10.35
C ARG A 146 13.24 1.86 9.80
N LYS A 147 13.22 3.17 9.52
CA LYS A 147 12.05 3.85 8.93
C LYS A 147 11.77 3.33 7.53
N SER A 148 12.78 3.34 6.65
CA SER A 148 12.68 2.83 5.28
C SER A 148 12.23 1.35 5.25
N GLN A 149 12.84 0.50 6.08
CA GLN A 149 12.47 -0.90 6.15
C GLN A 149 11.00 -1.10 6.57
N ARG A 150 10.52 -0.35 7.58
CA ARG A 150 9.11 -0.42 8.00
C ARG A 150 8.15 0.02 6.89
N GLN A 151 8.50 1.04 6.10
CA GLN A 151 7.69 1.50 4.98
C GLN A 151 7.58 0.43 3.88
N ILE A 152 8.72 -0.17 3.48
CA ILE A 152 8.76 -1.25 2.50
C ILE A 152 7.92 -2.45 2.96
N GLU A 153 8.13 -2.91 4.20
CA GLU A 153 7.38 -4.05 4.74
C GLU A 153 5.88 -3.76 4.84
N SER A 154 5.50 -2.54 5.23
CA SER A 154 4.09 -2.13 5.33
C SER A 154 3.42 -2.15 3.95
N ARG A 155 4.09 -1.59 2.93
CA ARG A 155 3.59 -1.57 1.55
C ARG A 155 3.48 -3.00 0.98
N ALA A 156 4.50 -3.83 1.20
CA ALA A 156 4.49 -5.24 0.78
C ALA A 156 3.31 -6.03 1.39
N ARG A 157 3.08 -5.90 2.71
CA ARG A 157 1.96 -6.56 3.39
C ARG A 157 0.61 -6.09 2.85
N LEU A 158 0.47 -4.80 2.56
CA LEU A 158 -0.74 -4.21 2.01
C LEU A 158 -1.04 -4.79 0.62
N LEU A 159 -0.06 -4.82 -0.29
CA LEU A 159 -0.20 -5.39 -1.62
C LEU A 159 -0.56 -6.88 -1.59
N GLN A 160 0.05 -7.66 -0.69
CA GLN A 160 -0.27 -9.08 -0.52
C GLN A 160 -1.70 -9.30 0.03
N ARG A 161 -2.18 -8.43 0.91
CA ARG A 161 -3.57 -8.46 1.35
C ARG A 161 -4.52 -8.23 0.19
N TYR A 162 -4.28 -7.21 -0.60
CA TYR A 162 -5.09 -6.88 -1.77
C TYR A 162 -5.10 -7.99 -2.82
N LYS A 163 -3.94 -8.60 -3.08
CA LYS A 163 -3.86 -9.78 -3.97
C LYS A 163 -4.78 -10.91 -3.51
N ARG A 164 -4.76 -11.22 -2.20
CA ARG A 164 -5.65 -12.25 -1.64
C ARG A 164 -7.13 -11.90 -1.77
N GLU A 165 -7.49 -10.64 -1.53
CA GLU A 165 -8.87 -10.15 -1.68
C GLU A 165 -9.33 -10.19 -3.15
N ALA A 166 -8.49 -9.75 -4.09
CA ALA A 166 -8.79 -9.80 -5.52
C ALA A 166 -8.94 -11.23 -6.04
N LEU A 167 -8.04 -12.14 -5.68
CA LEU A 167 -8.13 -13.57 -6.01
C LEU A 167 -9.39 -14.20 -5.43
N SER A 168 -9.78 -13.88 -4.21
CA SER A 168 -11.01 -14.39 -3.61
C SER A 168 -12.27 -13.92 -4.35
N LYS A 169 -12.29 -12.66 -4.78
CA LYS A 169 -13.39 -12.10 -5.58
C LYS A 169 -13.46 -12.74 -6.95
N GLN A 170 -12.32 -12.88 -7.63
CA GLN A 170 -12.22 -13.50 -8.94
C GLN A 170 -12.69 -14.97 -8.91
N ARG A 171 -12.25 -15.77 -7.94
CA ARG A 171 -12.68 -17.16 -7.79
C ARG A 171 -14.20 -17.28 -7.55
N ARG A 172 -14.77 -16.38 -6.74
CA ARG A 172 -16.23 -16.35 -6.51
C ARG A 172 -17.00 -15.98 -7.76
N ALA A 173 -16.55 -14.98 -8.50
CA ALA A 173 -17.17 -14.58 -9.76
C ALA A 173 -17.07 -15.69 -10.82
N GLN A 174 -15.90 -16.33 -10.94
CA GLN A 174 -15.68 -17.46 -11.84
C GLN A 174 -16.58 -18.66 -11.50
N LYS A 175 -16.67 -19.00 -10.21
CA LYS A 175 -17.57 -20.07 -9.76
C LYS A 175 -19.03 -19.77 -10.12
N ALA A 176 -19.51 -18.54 -9.82
CA ALA A 176 -20.87 -18.13 -10.13
C ALA A 176 -21.16 -18.19 -11.64
N TRP A 177 -20.21 -17.78 -12.47
CA TRP A 177 -20.27 -17.90 -13.94
C TRP A 177 -20.37 -19.35 -14.38
N CYS A 178 -19.49 -20.23 -13.88
CA CYS A 178 -19.50 -21.66 -14.26
C CYS A 178 -20.76 -22.41 -13.77
N ASP A 179 -21.29 -22.04 -12.60
CA ASP A 179 -22.46 -22.71 -12.02
C ASP A 179 -23.76 -22.36 -12.79
N GLN A 180 -23.79 -21.29 -13.58
CA GLN A 180 -24.89 -20.98 -14.49
C GLN A 180 -25.05 -22.07 -15.54
N PHE A 181 -23.97 -22.58 -16.15
CA PHE A 181 -24.00 -23.58 -17.21
C PHE A 181 -24.23 -25.01 -16.70
N LYS A 182 -24.30 -25.23 -15.39
CA LYS A 182 -24.62 -26.54 -14.82
C LYS A 182 -26.11 -26.70 -14.52
N ARG A 183 -26.89 -25.64 -14.65
CA ARG A 183 -28.32 -25.62 -14.34
C ARG A 183 -29.21 -25.80 -15.56
N ASP A 184 -28.61 -25.73 -16.74
CA ASP A 184 -29.22 -26.05 -18.04
C ASP A 184 -28.88 -27.50 -18.43
#